data_78623bc9806e6ed8940dffc0999d7d39
#
_entry.id   78623bc9806e6ed8940dffc0999d7d39
#
_cell.length_a   1.000
_cell.length_b   1.000
_cell.length_c   1.000
_cell.angle_alpha   90.00
_cell.angle_beta   90.00
_cell.angle_gamma   90.00
#
_symmetry.space_group_name_H-M   'P 1'
#
loop_
_entity.id
_entity.type
_entity.pdbx_description
1 polymer ?
#
loop_
_entity_poly.entity_id
_entity_poly.type
_entity_poly.pdbx_seq_one_letter_code
_entity_poly.pdbx_strand_id
1 'polypeptide(L)'
;MSKIQTLRGMNDIHPKQVKEWSYVEEVIKSVVESYGYEEIRFPVVEKTELYTRSNEAADIVTKEMYTFSDKSGESISLRPEGTAGCVRAATVSYTHLRA
;
A
#
# COMPACT_ATOMS: atom_id res chain seq x y z
N MET A 1 13.78 -25.20 -22.45
CA MET A 1 13.94 -24.39 -21.23
C MET A 1 12.61 -23.72 -20.88
N SER A 2 12.15 -23.92 -19.67
CA SER A 2 10.90 -23.31 -19.23
C SER A 2 11.12 -21.84 -18.91
N LYS A 3 10.14 -21.02 -19.21
CA LYS A 3 10.16 -19.59 -18.89
C LYS A 3 9.63 -19.38 -17.48
N ILE A 4 10.21 -18.40 -16.78
CA ILE A 4 9.72 -18.05 -15.46
C ILE A 4 8.47 -17.21 -15.60
N GLN A 5 7.40 -17.64 -14.99
CA GLN A 5 6.11 -16.96 -15.04
C GLN A 5 5.93 -16.05 -13.81
N THR A 6 5.00 -15.12 -13.92
CA THR A 6 4.61 -14.32 -12.75
C THR A 6 3.87 -15.20 -11.75
N LEU A 7 3.75 -14.71 -10.53
CA LEU A 7 2.99 -15.39 -9.51
C LEU A 7 1.49 -15.38 -9.87
N ARG A 8 0.79 -16.40 -9.40
CA ARG A 8 -0.65 -16.48 -9.60
C ARG A 8 -1.32 -15.24 -9.02
N GLY A 9 -2.17 -14.65 -9.83
CA GLY A 9 -2.88 -13.44 -9.42
C GLY A 9 -2.12 -12.15 -9.67
N MET A 10 -0.87 -12.26 -10.15
CA MET A 10 -0.06 -11.09 -10.49
C MET A 10 0.21 -11.09 -11.97
N ASN A 11 -0.25 -10.05 -12.64
CA ASN A 11 -0.20 -9.98 -14.09
C ASN A 11 0.58 -8.76 -14.56
N ASP A 12 1.33 -8.96 -15.63
CA ASP A 12 2.01 -7.85 -16.29
C ASP A 12 0.98 -7.01 -17.04
N ILE A 13 1.20 -5.73 -17.06
CA ILE A 13 0.39 -4.82 -17.87
C ILE A 13 1.30 -4.28 -18.95
N HIS A 14 1.00 -4.65 -20.19
CA HIS A 14 1.86 -4.30 -21.33
C HIS A 14 1.57 -2.89 -21.83
N PRO A 15 2.48 -2.31 -22.64
CA PRO A 15 2.38 -0.91 -23.04
C PRO A 15 1.03 -0.45 -23.58
N LYS A 16 0.38 -1.29 -24.37
CA LYS A 16 -0.92 -0.93 -24.93
C LYS A 16 -1.98 -0.81 -23.82
N GLN A 17 -1.95 -1.74 -22.87
CA GLN A 17 -2.87 -1.71 -21.74
C GLN A 17 -2.58 -0.57 -20.78
N VAL A 18 -1.29 -0.27 -20.59
CA VAL A 18 -0.87 0.83 -19.71
C VAL A 18 -1.47 2.16 -20.17
N LYS A 19 -1.58 2.37 -21.49
CA LYS A 19 -2.17 3.60 -21.99
C LYS A 19 -3.62 3.78 -21.55
N GLU A 20 -4.37 2.69 -21.55
CA GLU A 20 -5.76 2.71 -21.09
C GLU A 20 -5.84 2.94 -19.59
N TRP A 21 -4.98 2.26 -18.82
CA TRP A 21 -4.90 2.44 -17.38
C TRP A 21 -4.55 3.88 -17.02
N SER A 22 -3.55 4.43 -17.70
CA SER A 22 -3.11 5.82 -17.45
C SER A 22 -4.23 6.81 -17.72
N TYR A 23 -5.00 6.58 -18.77
CA TYR A 23 -6.13 7.45 -19.09
C TYR A 23 -7.16 7.46 -17.96
N VAL A 24 -7.54 6.26 -17.50
CA VAL A 24 -8.52 6.13 -16.41
C VAL A 24 -7.98 6.75 -15.13
N GLU A 25 -6.71 6.50 -14.81
CA GLU A 25 -6.08 7.07 -13.63
C GLU A 25 -6.06 8.60 -13.65
N GLU A 26 -5.77 9.18 -14.81
CA GLU A 26 -5.78 10.64 -14.95
C GLU A 26 -7.16 11.23 -14.75
N VAL A 27 -8.19 10.58 -15.27
CA VAL A 27 -9.57 11.02 -15.09
C VAL A 27 -9.95 10.98 -13.61
N ILE A 28 -9.65 9.87 -12.94
CA ILE A 28 -9.95 9.72 -11.52
C ILE A 28 -9.20 10.78 -10.70
N LYS A 29 -7.92 10.95 -10.98
CA LYS A 29 -7.08 11.93 -10.29
C LYS A 29 -7.65 13.34 -10.44
N SER A 30 -8.01 13.70 -11.68
CA SER A 30 -8.59 15.01 -11.96
C SER A 30 -9.88 15.25 -11.17
N VAL A 31 -10.74 14.24 -11.11
CA VAL A 31 -12.00 14.36 -10.37
C VAL A 31 -11.76 14.52 -8.88
N VAL A 32 -10.94 13.66 -8.28
CA VAL A 32 -10.72 13.72 -6.82
C VAL A 32 -9.98 14.99 -6.42
N GLU A 33 -9.05 15.45 -7.24
CA GLU A 33 -8.33 16.69 -6.96
C GLU A 33 -9.25 17.91 -7.04
N SER A 34 -10.28 17.85 -7.88
CA SER A 34 -11.23 18.92 -7.95
C SER A 34 -12.05 19.07 -6.67
N TYR A 35 -12.11 18.04 -5.85
CA TYR A 35 -12.75 18.07 -4.53
C TYR A 35 -11.78 18.38 -3.40
N GLY A 36 -10.55 18.71 -3.72
CA GLY A 36 -9.57 19.07 -2.72
C GLY A 36 -8.75 17.92 -2.14
N TYR A 37 -8.88 16.72 -2.71
CA TYR A 37 -8.05 15.59 -2.29
C TYR A 37 -6.65 15.75 -2.84
N GLU A 38 -5.67 15.36 -2.05
CA GLU A 38 -4.28 15.36 -2.45
C GLU A 38 -3.75 13.95 -2.45
N GLU A 39 -2.83 13.67 -3.36
CA GLU A 39 -2.24 12.35 -3.48
C GLU A 39 -1.20 12.13 -2.38
N ILE A 40 -1.22 10.93 -1.79
CA ILE A 40 -0.18 10.50 -0.87
C ILE A 40 0.31 9.13 -1.31
N ARG A 41 1.58 8.88 -1.17
CA ARG A 41 2.19 7.58 -1.43
C ARG A 41 2.98 7.17 -0.21
N PHE A 42 2.83 5.94 0.20
CA PHE A 42 3.53 5.41 1.36
C PHE A 42 4.03 3.99 1.07
N PRO A 43 4.98 3.48 1.87
CA PRO A 43 5.63 2.21 1.55
C PRO A 43 4.69 1.02 1.46
N VAL A 44 5.05 0.06 0.62
CA VAL A 44 4.34 -1.22 0.49
C VAL A 44 4.64 -2.11 1.69
N VAL A 45 5.85 -1.98 2.26
CA VAL A 45 6.30 -2.77 3.41
C VAL A 45 6.32 -1.86 4.64
N GLU A 46 5.74 -2.32 5.73
CA GLU A 46 5.67 -1.59 6.98
C GLU A 46 6.12 -2.48 8.13
N LYS A 47 6.38 -1.87 9.28
CA LYS A 47 6.63 -2.65 10.50
C LYS A 47 5.38 -3.43 10.84
N THR A 48 5.55 -4.69 11.20
CA THR A 48 4.42 -5.56 11.54
C THR A 48 3.56 -4.98 12.65
N GLU A 49 4.21 -4.32 13.64
CA GLU A 49 3.47 -3.76 14.78
C GLU A 49 2.43 -2.71 14.39
N LEU A 50 2.58 -2.08 13.22
CA LEU A 50 1.58 -1.12 12.74
C LEU A 50 0.21 -1.78 12.64
N TYR A 51 0.19 -3.05 12.24
CA TYR A 51 -1.06 -3.78 12.02
C TYR A 51 -1.50 -4.61 13.21
N THR A 52 -0.58 -4.94 14.12
CA THR A 52 -0.90 -5.77 15.27
C THR A 52 -1.27 -4.97 16.52
N ARG A 53 -1.12 -3.67 16.48
CA ARG A 53 -1.42 -2.79 17.61
C ARG A 53 -2.91 -2.67 17.92
N SER A 54 -3.74 -2.69 16.90
CA SER A 54 -5.15 -2.53 17.14
C SER A 54 -5.80 -3.86 17.44
N ASN A 55 -6.97 -3.75 18.03
CA ASN A 55 -7.71 -4.78 18.69
C ASN A 55 -8.23 -5.91 17.82
N GLU A 56 -9.52 -5.92 17.64
CA GLU A 56 -10.26 -7.04 17.07
C GLU A 56 -10.02 -7.24 15.58
N ALA A 57 -9.88 -6.14 14.86
CA ALA A 57 -9.63 -6.21 13.43
C ALA A 57 -8.23 -6.76 13.13
N ALA A 58 -7.31 -6.66 14.07
CA ALA A 58 -5.94 -7.11 13.91
C ALA A 58 -5.84 -8.62 13.68
N ASP A 59 -6.69 -9.39 14.32
CA ASP A 59 -6.68 -10.84 14.17
C ASP A 59 -7.00 -11.28 12.75
N ILE A 60 -7.97 -10.63 12.13
CA ILE A 60 -8.35 -10.94 10.76
C ILE A 60 -7.24 -10.52 9.80
N VAL A 61 -6.71 -9.34 10.01
CA VAL A 61 -5.66 -8.77 9.16
C VAL A 61 -4.38 -9.61 9.25
N THR A 62 -3.96 -9.98 10.46
CA THR A 62 -2.73 -10.75 10.64
C THR A 62 -2.79 -12.15 10.05
N LYS A 63 -3.96 -12.75 9.98
CA LYS A 63 -4.10 -14.08 9.38
C LYS A 63 -3.86 -14.07 7.87
N GLU A 64 -4.14 -12.97 7.23
CA GLU A 64 -4.00 -12.84 5.78
C GLU A 64 -2.72 -12.11 5.37
N MET A 65 -2.01 -11.56 6.35
CA MET A 65 -0.86 -10.72 6.10
C MET A 65 0.41 -11.52 5.85
N TYR A 66 1.19 -11.10 4.87
CA TYR A 66 2.49 -11.69 4.62
C TYR A 66 3.54 -11.00 5.47
N THR A 67 4.10 -11.74 6.41
CA THR A 67 5.07 -11.24 7.39
C THR A 67 6.39 -11.98 7.25
N PHE A 68 7.49 -11.27 7.36
CA PHE A 68 8.81 -11.85 7.28
C PHE A 68 9.80 -10.98 8.08
N SER A 69 11.00 -11.51 8.30
CA SER A 69 12.04 -10.77 8.99
C SER A 69 12.97 -10.13 7.96
N ASP A 70 13.36 -8.88 8.22
CA ASP A 70 14.39 -8.28 7.39
C ASP A 70 15.75 -8.80 7.81
N LYS A 71 16.81 -8.32 7.18
CA LYS A 71 18.16 -8.81 7.48
C LYS A 71 18.65 -8.47 8.88
N SER A 72 18.06 -7.47 9.50
CA SER A 72 18.40 -7.09 10.88
C SER A 72 17.55 -7.80 11.92
N GLY A 73 16.61 -8.62 11.48
CA GLY A 73 15.74 -9.38 12.39
C GLY A 73 14.46 -8.69 12.76
N GLU A 74 14.19 -7.50 12.20
CA GLU A 74 12.94 -6.80 12.47
C GLU A 74 11.79 -7.44 11.69
N SER A 75 10.64 -7.59 12.35
CA SER A 75 9.45 -8.13 11.70
C SER A 75 8.79 -7.07 10.83
N ILE A 76 8.68 -7.35 9.55
CA ILE A 76 8.07 -6.47 8.58
C ILE A 76 6.99 -7.23 7.81
N SER A 77 6.06 -6.48 7.23
CA SER A 77 4.94 -7.09 6.53
C SER A 77 4.60 -6.33 5.27
N LEU A 78 4.12 -7.05 4.26
CA LEU A 78 3.48 -6.41 3.12
C LEU A 78 2.16 -5.83 3.62
N ARG A 79 1.87 -4.59 3.28
CA ARG A 79 0.64 -3.94 3.75
C ARG A 79 -0.60 -4.72 3.29
N PRO A 80 -1.47 -5.13 4.21
CA PRO A 80 -2.70 -5.83 3.84
C PRO A 80 -3.81 -4.87 3.42
N GLU A 81 -3.67 -3.60 3.80
CA GLU A 81 -4.64 -2.55 3.46
C GLU A 81 -3.93 -1.20 3.53
N GLY A 82 -4.60 -0.14 3.12
CA GLY A 82 -3.97 1.16 2.99
C GLY A 82 -4.19 2.15 4.13
N THR A 83 -5.23 1.95 4.93
CA THR A 83 -5.63 2.95 5.92
C THR A 83 -4.59 3.16 7.01
N ALA A 84 -4.06 2.07 7.57
CA ALA A 84 -3.08 2.17 8.65
C ALA A 84 -1.81 2.88 8.20
N GLY A 85 -1.31 2.56 6.99
CA GLY A 85 -0.13 3.21 6.45
C GLY A 85 -0.36 4.69 6.17
N CYS A 86 -1.53 5.02 5.68
CA CYS A 86 -1.90 6.41 5.41
C CYS A 86 -1.95 7.23 6.70
N VAL A 87 -2.58 6.69 7.74
CA VAL A 87 -2.66 7.35 9.04
C VAL A 87 -1.27 7.51 9.65
N ARG A 88 -0.44 6.47 9.58
CA ARG A 88 0.94 6.55 10.07
C ARG A 88 1.71 7.66 9.34
N ALA A 89 1.61 7.70 8.02
CA ALA A 89 2.30 8.73 7.24
C ALA A 89 1.83 10.13 7.62
N ALA A 90 0.54 10.29 7.83
CA ALA A 90 -0.02 11.58 8.23
C ALA A 90 0.44 12.00 9.62
N THR A 91 0.45 11.07 10.58
CA THR A 91 0.83 11.40 11.95
C THR A 91 2.33 11.62 12.12
N VAL A 92 3.15 10.90 11.37
CA VAL A 92 4.60 11.00 11.49
C VAL A 92 5.16 12.12 10.61
N SER A 93 4.71 12.19 9.37
CA SER A 93 5.30 13.11 8.39
C SER A 93 4.66 14.49 8.37
N TYR A 94 3.43 14.61 8.82
CA TYR A 94 2.70 15.87 8.78
C TYR A 94 2.34 16.41 10.17
N THR A 95 3.06 15.99 11.19
CA THR A 95 2.82 16.49 12.55
C THR A 95 2.98 17.99 12.66
N HIS A 96 3.86 18.58 11.86
CA HIS A 96 4.10 20.01 11.82
C HIS A 96 2.91 20.82 11.29
N LEU A 97 1.96 20.16 10.63
CA LEU A 97 0.77 20.81 10.09
C LEU A 97 -0.35 20.96 11.11
N ARG A 98 -0.19 20.34 12.26
CA ARG A 98 -1.16 20.53 13.34
C ARG A 98 -0.99 21.89 13.96
N ALA A 99 -2.02 22.60 13.93
CA ALA A 99 -2.04 23.90 14.57
C ALA A 99 -2.20 23.74 16.07
#